data_0c3f55414564c7c4530403a8fbb90e4b
#
_entry.id   0c3f55414564c7c4530403a8fbb90e4b
#
_cell.length_a   1.000
_cell.length_b   1.000
_cell.length_c   1.000
_cell.angle_alpha   90.00
_cell.angle_beta   90.00
_cell.angle_gamma   90.00
#
_symmetry.space_group_name_H-M   'P 1'
#
loop_
_entity.id
_entity.type
_entity.pdbx_description
1 polymer ?
#
loop_
_entity_poly.entity_id
_entity_poly.type
_entity_poly.pdbx_seq_one_letter_code
_entity_poly.pdbx_strand_id
1 'polypeptide(L)'
;MNTHELCCVGHITLDKVVTPKNTVHMPGGTSFYFSHAIKHFDDIDYTLVTALAESEMKTVEELRAEGIDVAVMPSKHTVYFENIYGENQDNRTQRVLAKADPFTVEYLENINSKIFHLGSLLADDFSLEVVKYLAGKGLVSIDSQGYLPEVRDKD
;
A
#
# COMPACT_ATOMS: atom_id res chain seq x y z
N MET A 1 13.18 18.86 10.84
CA MET A 1 12.59 17.79 10.03
C MET A 1 11.76 18.36 8.90
N ASN A 2 11.92 17.81 7.72
CA ASN A 2 11.17 18.28 6.57
C ASN A 2 9.72 17.81 6.62
N THR A 3 8.80 18.70 6.31
CA THR A 3 7.38 18.37 6.18
C THR A 3 7.05 18.24 4.70
N HIS A 4 6.58 17.06 4.29
CA HIS A 4 6.13 16.82 2.93
C HIS A 4 4.78 17.50 2.69
N GLU A 5 4.45 17.77 1.44
CA GLU A 5 3.13 18.28 1.09
C GLU A 5 2.10 17.15 1.11
N LEU A 6 2.48 15.98 0.60
CA LEU A 6 1.62 14.83 0.48
C LEU A 6 2.37 13.56 0.87
N CYS A 7 1.80 12.79 1.77
CA CYS A 7 2.30 11.47 2.15
C CYS A 7 1.20 10.44 1.89
N CYS A 8 1.52 9.41 1.12
CA CYS A 8 0.65 8.24 1.01
C CYS A 8 1.17 7.17 1.96
N VAL A 9 0.30 6.62 2.78
CA VAL A 9 0.63 5.51 3.67
C VAL A 9 -0.17 4.30 3.21
N GLY A 10 0.51 3.23 2.81
CA GLY A 10 -0.20 2.04 2.37
C GLY A 10 0.76 0.93 1.99
N HIS A 11 0.27 -0.29 2.07
CA HIS A 11 1.06 -1.47 1.73
C HIS A 11 1.22 -1.63 0.21
N ILE A 12 2.46 -1.77 -0.24
CA ILE A 12 2.74 -2.29 -1.58
C ILE A 12 2.47 -3.79 -1.51
N THR A 13 1.77 -4.33 -2.49
CA THR A 13 1.41 -5.74 -2.51
C THR A 13 2.25 -6.52 -3.50
N LEU A 14 2.29 -7.82 -3.30
CA LEU A 14 2.66 -8.78 -4.32
C LEU A 14 1.38 -9.41 -4.82
N ASP A 15 1.12 -9.29 -6.11
CA ASP A 15 -0.10 -9.82 -6.72
C ASP A 15 0.27 -10.99 -7.63
N LYS A 16 -0.30 -12.15 -7.34
CA LYS A 16 -0.22 -13.32 -8.20
C LYS A 16 -1.45 -13.33 -9.08
N VAL A 17 -1.25 -13.18 -10.37
CA VAL A 17 -2.34 -13.15 -11.36
C VAL A 17 -2.33 -14.46 -12.14
N VAL A 18 -3.38 -15.25 -11.98
CA VAL A 18 -3.52 -16.56 -12.62
C VAL A 18 -4.60 -16.45 -13.69
N THR A 19 -4.22 -16.77 -14.92
CA THR A 19 -5.14 -16.87 -16.06
C THR A 19 -5.07 -18.28 -16.62
N PRO A 20 -5.99 -18.70 -17.52
CA PRO A 20 -5.90 -20.02 -18.13
C PRO A 20 -4.59 -20.26 -18.90
N LYS A 21 -3.89 -19.21 -19.29
CA LYS A 21 -2.67 -19.30 -20.09
C LYS A 21 -1.38 -19.06 -19.29
N ASN A 22 -1.45 -18.26 -18.21
CA ASN A 22 -0.25 -17.77 -17.52
C ASN A 22 -0.48 -17.57 -16.03
N THR A 23 0.64 -17.62 -15.29
CA THR A 23 0.73 -17.13 -13.93
C THR A 23 1.83 -16.08 -13.88
N VAL A 24 1.51 -14.88 -13.43
CA VAL A 24 2.42 -13.74 -13.36
C VAL A 24 2.38 -13.16 -11.95
N HIS A 25 3.55 -12.76 -11.46
CA HIS A 25 3.67 -12.01 -10.20
C HIS A 25 4.03 -10.57 -10.51
N MET A 26 3.32 -9.62 -9.89
CA MET A 26 3.59 -8.20 -10.10
C MET A 26 3.31 -7.42 -8.82
N PRO A 27 3.98 -6.26 -8.63
CA PRO A 27 3.63 -5.39 -7.52
C PRO A 27 2.28 -4.73 -7.76
N GLY A 28 1.62 -4.36 -6.68
CA GLY A 28 0.32 -3.70 -6.76
C GLY A 28 -0.01 -2.95 -5.50
N GLY A 29 -1.30 -2.70 -5.32
CA GLY A 29 -1.83 -1.95 -4.19
C GLY A 29 -2.09 -0.50 -4.52
N THR A 30 -3.04 0.10 -3.81
CA THR A 30 -3.44 1.50 -4.02
C THR A 30 -2.27 2.45 -3.90
N SER A 31 -1.42 2.27 -2.89
CA SER A 31 -0.28 3.16 -2.64
C SER A 31 0.75 3.08 -3.77
N PHE A 32 0.95 1.91 -4.34
CA PHE A 32 1.85 1.71 -5.47
C PHE A 32 1.39 2.51 -6.69
N TYR A 33 0.12 2.34 -7.07
CA TYR A 33 -0.44 3.04 -8.23
C TYR A 33 -0.58 4.54 -7.98
N PHE A 34 -0.94 4.94 -6.77
CA PHE A 34 -1.02 6.35 -6.39
C PHE A 34 0.33 7.03 -6.56
N SER A 35 1.41 6.38 -6.12
CA SER A 35 2.77 6.93 -6.25
C SER A 35 3.18 7.12 -7.71
N HIS A 36 2.82 6.18 -8.57
CA HIS A 36 3.09 6.30 -10.00
C HIS A 36 2.30 7.45 -10.64
N ALA A 37 1.07 7.67 -10.20
CA ALA A 37 0.27 8.79 -10.70
C ALA A 37 0.85 10.13 -10.23
N ILE A 38 1.21 10.24 -8.97
CA ILE A 38 1.72 11.49 -8.37
C ILE A 38 3.07 11.90 -8.96
N LYS A 39 3.91 10.96 -9.38
CA LYS A 39 5.23 11.31 -9.94
C LYS A 39 5.15 12.17 -11.19
N HIS A 40 3.99 12.20 -11.87
CA HIS A 40 3.78 13.07 -13.03
C HIS A 40 3.56 14.53 -12.64
N PHE A 41 3.45 14.84 -11.36
CA PHE A 41 3.31 16.20 -10.84
C PHE A 41 4.62 16.61 -10.18
N ASP A 42 5.51 17.24 -10.95
CA ASP A 42 6.90 17.52 -10.55
C ASP A 42 7.03 18.49 -9.37
N ASP A 43 6.00 19.28 -9.11
CA ASP A 43 6.03 20.33 -8.10
C ASP A 43 5.44 19.93 -6.74
N ILE A 44 5.09 18.67 -6.57
CA ILE A 44 4.56 18.17 -5.31
C ILE A 44 5.66 17.44 -4.51
N ASP A 45 5.90 17.90 -3.29
CA ASP A 45 6.79 17.20 -2.36
C ASP A 45 6.05 16.00 -1.78
N TYR A 46 6.33 14.84 -2.33
CA TYR A 46 5.63 13.59 -2.05
C TYR A 46 6.54 12.55 -1.41
N THR A 47 5.99 11.81 -0.46
CA THR A 47 6.63 10.62 0.07
C THR A 47 5.63 9.47 0.19
N LEU A 48 6.11 8.26 -0.04
CA LEU A 48 5.35 7.03 0.18
C LEU A 48 5.88 6.35 1.43
N VAL A 49 4.98 6.00 2.35
CA VAL A 49 5.30 5.16 3.50
C VAL A 49 4.63 3.81 3.27
N THR A 50 5.42 2.76 3.23
CA THR A 50 4.91 1.41 2.98
C THR A 50 5.51 0.42 3.98
N ALA A 51 4.95 -0.77 4.02
CA ALA A 51 5.48 -1.88 4.79
C ALA A 51 5.42 -3.13 3.92
N LEU A 52 6.55 -3.83 3.83
CA LEU A 52 6.64 -5.09 3.08
C LEU A 52 7.81 -5.90 3.62
N ALA A 53 7.88 -7.17 3.22
CA ALA A 53 8.97 -8.04 3.61
C ALA A 53 10.24 -7.68 2.82
N GLU A 54 11.38 -7.98 3.39
CA GLU A 54 12.68 -7.72 2.77
C GLU A 54 12.80 -8.35 1.39
N SER A 55 12.17 -9.50 1.18
CA SER A 55 12.18 -10.20 -0.12
C SER A 55 11.58 -9.36 -1.25
N GLU A 56 10.76 -8.34 -0.95
CA GLU A 56 10.11 -7.49 -1.96
C GLU A 56 10.74 -6.10 -2.06
N MET A 57 11.89 -5.87 -1.44
CA MET A 57 12.56 -4.57 -1.47
C MET A 57 12.96 -4.12 -2.88
N LYS A 58 13.06 -5.03 -3.82
CA LYS A 58 13.33 -4.70 -5.22
C LYS A 58 12.31 -3.70 -5.77
N THR A 59 11.05 -3.86 -5.43
CA THR A 59 10.00 -2.92 -5.85
C THR A 59 10.26 -1.52 -5.31
N VAL A 60 10.67 -1.42 -4.03
CA VAL A 60 11.00 -0.13 -3.42
C VAL A 60 12.19 0.51 -4.12
N GLU A 61 13.23 -0.28 -4.41
CA GLU A 61 14.42 0.23 -5.10
C GLU A 61 14.07 0.74 -6.49
N GLU A 62 13.19 0.06 -7.21
CA GLU A 62 12.71 0.51 -8.52
C GLU A 62 11.96 1.84 -8.43
N LEU A 63 11.10 2.01 -7.41
CA LEU A 63 10.41 3.27 -7.18
C LEU A 63 11.39 4.41 -6.87
N ARG A 64 12.38 4.15 -6.03
CA ARG A 64 13.42 5.13 -5.71
C ARG A 64 14.23 5.53 -6.93
N ALA A 65 14.53 4.56 -7.81
CA ALA A 65 15.24 4.82 -9.07
C ALA A 65 14.42 5.72 -10.00
N GLU A 66 13.10 5.71 -9.89
CA GLU A 66 12.22 6.60 -10.65
C GLU A 66 12.03 7.97 -9.99
N GLY A 67 12.72 8.22 -8.88
CA GLY A 67 12.67 9.51 -8.18
C GLY A 67 11.58 9.62 -7.12
N ILE A 68 10.96 8.51 -6.75
CA ILE A 68 9.93 8.50 -5.70
C ILE A 68 10.60 8.28 -4.35
N ASP A 69 10.33 9.16 -3.39
CA ASP A 69 10.81 9.01 -2.03
C ASP A 69 9.96 7.96 -1.31
N VAL A 70 10.61 6.95 -0.75
CA VAL A 70 9.92 5.84 -0.09
C VAL A 70 10.55 5.55 1.27
N ALA A 71 9.72 5.57 2.32
CA ALA A 71 10.10 5.11 3.65
C ALA A 71 9.44 3.75 3.90
N VAL A 72 10.23 2.78 4.35
CA VAL A 72 9.76 1.41 4.54
C VAL A 72 9.74 1.05 6.03
N MET A 73 8.56 0.70 6.53
CA MET A 73 8.44 0.08 7.83
C MET A 73 8.72 -1.42 7.67
N PRO A 74 9.70 -1.97 8.42
CA PRO A 74 9.98 -3.40 8.32
C PRO A 74 8.74 -4.23 8.66
N SER A 75 8.48 -5.24 7.85
CA SER A 75 7.35 -6.15 8.04
C SER A 75 7.80 -7.57 7.81
N LYS A 76 7.24 -8.50 8.57
CA LYS A 76 7.56 -9.92 8.43
C LYS A 76 7.07 -10.47 7.10
N HIS A 77 5.93 -9.99 6.63
CA HIS A 77 5.31 -10.42 5.37
C HIS A 77 4.94 -9.23 4.52
N THR A 78 4.83 -9.46 3.22
CA THR A 78 4.23 -8.54 2.26
C THR A 78 2.77 -8.94 2.08
N VAL A 79 1.87 -7.96 1.88
CA VAL A 79 0.49 -8.28 1.50
C VAL A 79 0.54 -9.04 0.18
N TYR A 80 0.00 -10.25 0.17
CA TYR A 80 0.06 -11.14 -0.96
C TYR A 80 -1.36 -11.52 -1.38
N PHE A 81 -1.74 -11.08 -2.58
CA PHE A 81 -3.03 -11.41 -3.17
C PHE A 81 -2.87 -12.42 -4.29
N GLU A 82 -3.85 -13.29 -4.43
CA GLU A 82 -3.97 -14.17 -5.57
C GLU A 82 -5.27 -13.83 -6.31
N ASN A 83 -5.14 -13.45 -7.57
CA ASN A 83 -6.27 -13.15 -8.44
C ASN A 83 -6.34 -14.22 -9.52
N ILE A 84 -7.39 -15.01 -9.50
CA ILE A 84 -7.60 -16.09 -10.45
C ILE A 84 -8.72 -15.69 -11.41
N TYR A 85 -8.39 -15.61 -12.68
CA TYR A 85 -9.35 -15.31 -13.75
C TYR A 85 -9.67 -16.60 -14.53
N GLY A 86 -10.96 -16.86 -14.75
CA GLY A 86 -11.40 -17.95 -15.61
C GLY A 86 -11.35 -17.57 -17.08
N GLU A 87 -11.89 -18.43 -17.95
CA GLU A 87 -11.99 -18.16 -19.37
C GLU A 87 -12.82 -16.91 -19.64
N ASN A 88 -13.83 -16.66 -18.83
CA ASN A 88 -14.58 -15.41 -18.83
C ASN A 88 -13.90 -14.47 -17.83
N GLN A 89 -13.33 -13.36 -18.35
CA GLN A 89 -12.60 -12.40 -17.53
C GLN A 89 -13.47 -11.69 -16.49
N ASP A 90 -14.79 -11.77 -16.61
CA ASP A 90 -15.69 -11.22 -15.61
C ASP A 90 -15.73 -12.07 -14.34
N ASN A 91 -15.26 -13.30 -14.40
CA ASN A 91 -15.19 -14.21 -13.26
C ASN A 91 -13.79 -14.17 -12.65
N ARG A 92 -13.66 -13.46 -11.54
CA ARG A 92 -12.41 -13.37 -10.81
C ARG A 92 -12.60 -13.87 -9.39
N THR A 93 -11.70 -14.74 -8.95
CA THR A 93 -11.58 -15.13 -7.55
C THR A 93 -10.36 -14.44 -6.97
N GLN A 94 -10.54 -13.77 -5.85
CA GLN A 94 -9.45 -13.11 -5.14
C GLN A 94 -9.28 -13.71 -3.75
N ARG A 95 -8.04 -14.04 -3.39
CA ARG A 95 -7.69 -14.53 -2.06
C ARG A 95 -6.54 -13.73 -1.47
N VAL A 96 -6.57 -13.55 -0.16
CA VAL A 96 -5.46 -12.97 0.58
C VAL A 96 -4.59 -14.11 1.09
N LEU A 97 -3.39 -14.25 0.54
CA LEU A 97 -2.46 -15.32 0.90
C LEU A 97 -1.57 -14.94 2.08
N ALA A 98 -1.28 -13.66 2.25
CA ALA A 98 -0.50 -13.15 3.37
C ALA A 98 -0.86 -11.70 3.64
N LYS A 99 -0.64 -11.28 4.89
CA LYS A 99 -0.84 -9.90 5.33
C LYS A 99 0.47 -9.33 5.84
N ALA A 100 0.71 -8.05 5.56
CA ALA A 100 1.82 -7.31 6.16
C ALA A 100 1.45 -6.86 7.56
N ASP A 101 2.47 -6.48 8.34
CA ASP A 101 2.24 -5.89 9.65
C ASP A 101 1.49 -4.56 9.50
N PRO A 102 0.53 -4.26 10.40
CA PRO A 102 -0.16 -2.97 10.36
C PRO A 102 0.80 -1.83 10.70
N PHE A 103 0.51 -0.64 10.19
CA PHE A 103 1.30 0.54 10.49
C PHE A 103 1.15 0.93 11.96
N THR A 104 2.25 1.40 12.56
CA THR A 104 2.29 1.76 13.97
C THR A 104 2.51 3.26 14.15
N VAL A 105 2.00 3.79 15.26
CA VAL A 105 2.23 5.17 15.63
C VAL A 105 3.73 5.45 15.79
N GLU A 106 4.46 4.53 16.40
CA GLU A 106 5.89 4.66 16.63
C GLU A 106 6.68 4.89 15.35
N TYR A 107 6.36 4.12 14.32
CA TYR A 107 7.02 4.30 13.02
C TYR A 107 6.67 5.65 12.38
N LEU A 108 5.43 6.09 12.55
CA LEU A 108 4.92 7.31 11.91
C LEU A 108 5.30 8.60 12.63
N GLU A 109 5.89 8.51 13.83
CA GLU A 109 6.27 9.70 14.61
C GLU A 109 7.18 10.66 13.84
N ASN A 110 8.09 10.14 13.03
CA ASN A 110 9.07 10.93 12.30
C ASN A 110 8.61 11.30 10.89
N ILE A 111 7.39 10.92 10.51
CA ILE A 111 6.83 11.23 9.20
C ILE A 111 5.90 12.43 9.35
N ASN A 112 6.22 13.52 8.66
CA ASN A 112 5.44 14.76 8.73
C ASN A 112 4.96 15.13 7.33
N SER A 113 3.68 15.47 7.21
CA SER A 113 3.09 15.89 5.96
C SER A 113 1.90 16.80 6.22
N LYS A 114 1.60 17.64 5.25
CA LYS A 114 0.39 18.47 5.30
C LYS A 114 -0.86 17.63 5.05
N ILE A 115 -0.75 16.62 4.19
CA ILE A 115 -1.84 15.73 3.82
C ILE A 115 -1.33 14.30 3.91
N PHE A 116 -2.10 13.44 4.58
CA PHE A 116 -1.85 11.98 4.61
C PHE A 116 -2.99 11.29 3.88
N HIS A 117 -2.65 10.60 2.79
CA HIS A 117 -3.59 9.75 2.07
C HIS A 117 -3.36 8.30 2.48
N LEU A 118 -4.38 7.66 3.05
CA LEU A 118 -4.27 6.28 3.54
C LEU A 118 -4.81 5.34 2.47
N GLY A 119 -3.90 4.60 1.84
CA GLY A 119 -4.23 3.61 0.82
C GLY A 119 -4.60 2.28 1.46
N SER A 120 -5.77 2.19 2.05
CA SER A 120 -6.23 0.99 2.76
C SER A 120 -6.63 -0.10 1.77
N LEU A 121 -6.13 -1.32 2.00
CA LEU A 121 -6.44 -2.50 1.19
C LEU A 121 -7.27 -3.50 1.98
N LEU A 122 -6.99 -3.61 3.27
CA LEU A 122 -7.66 -4.52 4.20
C LEU A 122 -8.15 -3.71 5.40
N ALA A 123 -9.22 -4.16 6.01
CA ALA A 123 -9.88 -3.41 7.08
C ALA A 123 -8.99 -3.14 8.30
N ASP A 124 -7.97 -3.98 8.51
CA ASP A 124 -7.07 -3.87 9.64
C ASP A 124 -5.71 -3.23 9.31
N ASP A 125 -5.54 -2.65 8.13
CA ASP A 125 -4.29 -1.97 7.75
C ASP A 125 -3.98 -0.79 8.67
N PHE A 126 -5.00 -0.06 9.08
CA PHE A 126 -4.88 1.12 9.93
C PHE A 126 -5.80 1.01 11.13
N SER A 127 -5.22 1.06 12.33
CA SER A 127 -6.02 1.14 13.54
C SER A 127 -6.61 2.55 13.69
N LEU A 128 -7.67 2.65 14.47
CA LEU A 128 -8.25 3.96 14.80
C LEU A 128 -7.22 4.87 15.47
N GLU A 129 -6.35 4.30 16.31
CA GLU A 129 -5.27 5.05 16.96
C GLU A 129 -4.35 5.70 15.94
N VAL A 130 -3.94 4.96 14.89
CA VAL A 130 -3.08 5.48 13.83
C VAL A 130 -3.77 6.60 13.06
N VAL A 131 -5.04 6.40 12.70
CA VAL A 131 -5.81 7.41 11.96
C VAL A 131 -5.93 8.70 12.79
N LYS A 132 -6.25 8.59 14.07
CA LYS A 132 -6.35 9.74 14.96
C LYS A 132 -4.99 10.45 15.12
N TYR A 133 -3.92 9.67 15.23
CA TYR A 133 -2.58 10.23 15.36
C TYR A 133 -2.22 11.08 14.13
N LEU A 134 -2.44 10.54 12.94
CA LEU A 134 -2.15 11.26 11.70
C LEU A 134 -3.06 12.48 11.52
N ALA A 135 -4.32 12.38 11.92
CA ALA A 135 -5.26 13.51 11.87
C ALA A 135 -4.83 14.66 12.78
N GLY A 136 -4.06 14.37 13.83
CA GLY A 136 -3.44 15.40 14.68
C GLY A 136 -2.25 16.08 14.05
N LYS A 137 -1.67 15.50 13.00
CA LYS A 137 -0.49 16.02 12.30
C LYS A 137 -0.83 16.76 11.01
N GLY A 138 -1.89 16.35 10.34
CA GLY A 138 -2.26 16.93 9.05
C GLY A 138 -3.66 16.50 8.62
N LEU A 139 -4.03 16.88 7.42
CA LEU A 139 -5.30 16.48 6.83
C LEU A 139 -5.23 15.01 6.40
N VAL A 140 -6.22 14.21 6.78
CA VAL A 140 -6.26 12.78 6.44
C VAL A 140 -7.34 12.51 5.41
N SER A 141 -6.94 11.81 4.35
CA SER A 141 -7.84 11.27 3.33
C SER A 141 -7.71 9.75 3.35
N ILE A 142 -8.82 9.04 3.29
CA ILE A 142 -8.81 7.58 3.38
C ILE A 142 -9.48 6.98 2.15
N ASP A 143 -8.79 6.01 1.53
CA ASP A 143 -9.41 5.17 0.52
C ASP A 143 -10.35 4.18 1.21
N SER A 144 -11.62 4.19 0.85
CA SER A 144 -12.64 3.35 1.48
C SER A 144 -12.56 1.87 1.05
N GLN A 145 -11.77 1.55 0.05
CA GLN A 145 -11.69 0.19 -0.49
C GLN A 145 -11.37 -0.85 0.58
N GLY A 146 -10.45 -0.55 1.49
CA GLY A 146 -10.03 -1.46 2.55
C GLY A 146 -11.09 -1.74 3.61
N TYR A 147 -12.12 -0.92 3.70
CA TYR A 147 -13.19 -1.07 4.68
C TYR A 147 -14.44 -1.76 4.14
N LEU A 148 -14.49 -2.04 2.84
CA LEU A 148 -15.60 -2.70 2.18
C LEU A 148 -15.43 -4.21 2.06
N PRO A 149 -14.24 -4.73 1.71
CA PRO A 149 -14.06 -6.18 1.56
C PRO A 149 -14.00 -6.89 2.90
N GLU A 150 -14.62 -8.04 2.97
CA GLU A 150 -14.52 -8.93 4.11
C GLU A 150 -13.49 -10.02 3.81
N VAL A 151 -12.54 -10.21 4.73
CA VAL A 151 -11.53 -11.27 4.59
C VAL A 151 -12.08 -12.54 5.23
N ARG A 152 -12.10 -13.63 4.46
CA ARG A 152 -12.57 -14.93 4.92
C ARG A 152 -11.42 -15.92 4.96
N ASP A 153 -11.37 -16.74 6.00
CA ASP A 153 -10.28 -17.69 6.24
C ASP A 153 -10.15 -18.78 5.18
N LYS A 154 -11.16 -19.03 4.39
CA LYS A 154 -11.17 -20.16 3.45
C LYS A 154 -11.18 -19.74 1.98
N ASP A 155 -11.06 -18.51 1.73
CA ASP A 155 -11.11 -18.01 0.37
C ASP A 155 -10.04 -16.95 0.14
#